data_efd89002e9d54eb7f31e58e0adc863e6
#
_entry.id   efd89002e9d54eb7f31e58e0adc863e6
#
_cell.length_a   1.000
_cell.length_b   1.000
_cell.length_c   1.000
_cell.angle_alpha   90.00
_cell.angle_beta   90.00
_cell.angle_gamma   90.00
#
_symmetry.space_group_name_H-M   'P 1'
#
loop_
_entity.id
_entity.type
_entity.pdbx_description
1 polymer ?
#
loop_
_entity_poly.entity_id
_entity_poly.type
_entity_poly.pdbx_seq_one_letter_code
_entity_poly.pdbx_strand_id
1 'polypeptide(L)'
;MKTFKLHLIRHGMTAGNLQGLYIGSGTDIPLCDEGRAQLKELKERFEYPQVDTVFSSPLVRAVETANILFPNAGHQFTVHDLREAGFGVFEIRNAVETVLLCI
;
A
#
# COMPACT_ATOMS: atom_id res chain seq x y z
N MET A 1 16.56 -5.17 -21.87
CA MET A 1 15.52 -4.19 -21.46
C MET A 1 14.90 -4.62 -20.15
N LYS A 2 14.81 -3.70 -19.19
CA LYS A 2 14.13 -3.99 -17.92
C LYS A 2 12.65 -3.63 -18.05
N THR A 3 11.79 -4.51 -17.57
CA THR A 3 10.35 -4.28 -17.58
C THR A 3 9.84 -4.32 -16.15
N PHE A 4 9.03 -3.32 -15.79
CA PHE A 4 8.42 -3.21 -14.48
C PHE A 4 6.92 -3.25 -14.61
N LYS A 5 6.27 -3.96 -13.69
CA LYS A 5 4.83 -3.84 -13.48
C LYS A 5 4.62 -3.12 -12.17
N LEU A 6 3.98 -1.98 -12.24
CA LEU A 6 3.73 -1.13 -11.09
C LEU A 6 2.24 -1.12 -10.78
N HIS A 7 1.90 -1.49 -9.56
CA HIS A 7 0.53 -1.43 -9.06
C HIS A 7 0.44 -0.36 -7.99
N LEU A 8 -0.52 0.54 -8.13
CA LEU A 8 -0.77 1.60 -7.15
C LEU A 8 -2.02 1.24 -6.36
N ILE A 9 -1.91 1.25 -5.03
CA ILE A 9 -3.04 0.97 -4.16
C ILE A 9 -3.14 2.07 -3.12
N ARG A 10 -4.34 2.60 -2.93
CA ARG A 10 -4.66 3.52 -1.85
C ARG A 10 -4.92 2.71 -0.57
N HIS A 11 -4.53 3.27 0.58
CA HIS A 11 -4.82 2.66 1.87
C HIS A 11 -6.32 2.40 2.07
N GLY A 12 -6.63 1.45 2.93
CA GLY A 12 -8.00 1.16 3.32
C GLY A 12 -8.62 2.25 4.19
N MET A 13 -9.86 2.02 4.58
CA MET A 13 -10.65 2.99 5.31
C MET A 13 -10.18 3.16 6.75
N THR A 14 -10.09 4.42 7.19
CA THR A 14 -9.78 4.79 8.58
C THR A 14 -11.04 5.33 9.27
N ALA A 15 -10.97 5.51 10.59
CA ALA A 15 -12.06 6.14 11.34
C ALA A 15 -12.38 7.55 10.82
N GLY A 16 -11.36 8.29 10.38
CA GLY A 16 -11.57 9.61 9.78
C GLY A 16 -12.36 9.55 8.49
N ASN A 17 -12.11 8.55 7.65
CA ASN A 17 -12.88 8.35 6.42
C ASN A 17 -14.36 8.05 6.71
N LEU A 18 -14.63 7.23 7.73
CA LEU A 18 -16.00 6.95 8.16
C LEU A 18 -16.74 8.20 8.60
N GLN A 19 -16.05 9.14 9.22
CA GLN A 19 -16.63 10.39 9.69
C GLN A 19 -16.65 11.46 8.61
N GLY A 20 -16.18 11.16 7.40
CA GLY A 20 -16.12 12.12 6.32
C GLY A 20 -15.07 13.20 6.50
N LEU A 21 -14.09 12.97 7.36
CA LEU A 21 -13.03 13.94 7.62
C LEU A 21 -11.88 13.78 6.62
N TYR A 22 -11.30 14.90 6.23
CA TYR A 22 -10.06 14.90 5.45
C TYR A 22 -8.90 14.60 6.37
N ILE A 23 -8.15 13.55 6.04
CA ILE A 23 -6.98 13.16 6.81
C ILE A 23 -5.75 13.34 5.93
N GLY A 24 -4.92 14.28 6.31
CA GLY A 24 -3.67 14.55 5.62
C GLY A 24 -2.52 13.68 6.12
N SER A 25 -1.37 13.85 5.49
CA SER A 25 -0.15 13.10 5.81
C SER A 25 0.39 13.38 7.22
N GLY A 26 -0.04 14.47 7.86
CA GLY A 26 0.36 14.81 9.22
C GLY A 26 -0.33 14.00 10.30
N THR A 27 -1.35 13.22 9.97
CA THR A 27 -2.12 12.44 10.93
C THR A 27 -1.93 10.95 10.68
N ASP A 28 -1.35 10.26 11.65
CA ASP A 28 -1.03 8.84 11.53
C ASP A 28 -2.09 7.99 12.23
N ILE A 29 -3.24 7.83 11.54
CA ILE A 29 -4.38 7.06 12.05
C ILE A 29 -4.35 5.66 11.41
N PRO A 30 -4.55 4.58 12.21
CA PRO A 30 -4.62 3.23 11.67
C PRO A 30 -5.92 3.00 10.90
N LEU A 31 -6.01 1.88 10.20
CA LEU A 31 -7.25 1.42 9.61
C LEU A 31 -8.28 1.17 10.71
N CYS A 32 -9.54 1.43 10.41
CA CYS A 32 -10.63 1.03 11.31
C CYS A 32 -10.99 -0.44 11.08
N ASP A 33 -11.78 -1.01 11.99
CA ASP A 33 -12.16 -2.42 11.89
C ASP A 33 -12.94 -2.70 10.60
N GLU A 34 -13.80 -1.80 10.20
CA GLU A 34 -14.57 -1.88 8.95
C GLU A 34 -13.61 -1.86 7.74
N GLY A 35 -12.57 -1.04 7.80
CA GLY A 35 -11.58 -0.96 6.73
C GLY A 35 -10.77 -2.25 6.61
N ARG A 36 -10.37 -2.84 7.72
CA ARG A 36 -9.66 -4.13 7.73
C ARG A 36 -10.54 -5.25 7.19
N ALA A 37 -11.80 -5.30 7.62
CA ALA A 37 -12.76 -6.29 7.15
C ALA A 37 -13.00 -6.16 5.65
N GLN A 38 -13.14 -4.94 5.15
CA GLN A 38 -13.33 -4.68 3.73
C GLN A 38 -12.13 -5.16 2.91
N LEU A 39 -10.90 -4.90 3.35
CA LEU A 39 -9.71 -5.36 2.65
C LEU A 39 -9.61 -6.89 2.60
N LYS A 40 -9.96 -7.55 3.69
CA LYS A 40 -9.99 -9.01 3.73
C LYS A 40 -11.03 -9.58 2.78
N GLU A 41 -12.20 -8.97 2.72
CA GLU A 41 -13.25 -9.36 1.79
C GLU A 41 -12.82 -9.17 0.35
N LEU A 42 -12.22 -8.04 0.03
CA LEU A 42 -11.72 -7.77 -1.32
C LEU A 42 -10.65 -8.78 -1.73
N LYS A 43 -9.78 -9.16 -0.80
CA LYS A 43 -8.75 -10.16 -1.04
C LYS A 43 -9.34 -11.53 -1.39
N GLU A 44 -10.47 -11.88 -0.79
CA GLU A 44 -11.17 -13.13 -1.08
C GLU A 44 -11.94 -13.08 -2.41
N ARG A 45 -12.51 -11.93 -2.74
CA ARG A 45 -13.36 -11.77 -3.93
C ARG A 45 -12.56 -11.56 -5.21
N PHE A 46 -11.38 -10.98 -5.13
CA PHE A 46 -10.57 -10.63 -6.29
C PHE A 46 -9.21 -11.30 -6.21
N GLU A 47 -8.71 -11.68 -7.37
CA GLU A 47 -7.36 -12.22 -7.47
C GLU A 47 -6.36 -11.07 -7.57
N TYR A 48 -5.56 -10.89 -6.52
CA TYR A 48 -4.49 -9.90 -6.52
C TYR A 48 -3.21 -10.48 -7.12
N PRO A 49 -2.41 -9.66 -7.80
CA PRO A 49 -1.17 -10.15 -8.39
C PRO A 49 -0.18 -10.56 -7.31
N GLN A 50 0.70 -11.49 -7.63
CA GLN A 50 1.87 -11.74 -6.81
C GLN A 50 2.86 -10.60 -7.02
N VAL A 51 3.30 -9.99 -5.94
CA VAL A 51 4.27 -8.90 -5.99
C VAL A 51 5.58 -9.33 -5.35
N ASP A 52 6.67 -8.91 -5.97
CA ASP A 52 8.00 -9.20 -5.46
C ASP A 52 8.42 -8.20 -4.39
N THR A 53 8.07 -6.95 -4.59
CA THR A 53 8.48 -5.86 -3.72
C THR A 53 7.30 -4.93 -3.43
N VAL A 54 7.14 -4.56 -2.17
CA VAL A 54 6.14 -3.61 -1.71
C VAL A 54 6.85 -2.37 -1.17
N PHE A 55 6.48 -1.21 -1.71
CA PHE A 55 6.86 0.06 -1.14
C PHE A 55 5.62 0.71 -0.54
N SER A 56 5.68 1.11 0.70
CA SER A 56 4.55 1.76 1.36
C SER A 56 4.95 3.08 1.98
N SER A 57 3.97 3.99 2.11
CA SER A 57 4.10 5.13 3.00
C SER A 57 4.39 4.62 4.42
N PRO A 58 5.14 5.36 5.25
CA PRO A 58 5.38 4.96 6.63
C PRO A 58 4.16 5.10 7.54
N LEU A 59 3.08 5.71 7.05
CA LEU A 59 1.85 5.84 7.83
C LEU A 59 1.24 4.47 8.10
N VAL A 60 0.76 4.28 9.33
CA VAL A 60 0.29 2.96 9.77
C VAL A 60 -0.83 2.42 8.87
N ARG A 61 -1.73 3.29 8.39
CA ARG A 61 -2.82 2.85 7.49
C ARG A 61 -2.31 2.24 6.18
N ALA A 62 -1.22 2.77 5.64
CA ALA A 62 -0.62 2.23 4.42
C ALA A 62 0.11 0.91 4.67
N VAL A 63 0.87 0.84 5.76
CA VAL A 63 1.58 -0.38 6.14
C VAL A 63 0.60 -1.51 6.43
N GLU A 64 -0.47 -1.23 7.17
CA GLU A 64 -1.51 -2.24 7.44
C GLU A 64 -2.17 -2.74 6.16
N THR A 65 -2.51 -1.83 5.25
CA THR A 65 -3.13 -2.21 3.98
C THR A 65 -2.21 -3.14 3.19
N ALA A 66 -0.94 -2.81 3.08
CA ALA A 66 0.04 -3.64 2.38
C ALA A 66 0.17 -5.02 3.04
N ASN A 67 0.20 -5.08 4.37
CA ASN A 67 0.33 -6.34 5.09
C ASN A 67 -0.90 -7.24 4.96
N ILE A 68 -2.09 -6.65 4.86
CA ILE A 68 -3.31 -7.42 4.67
C ILE A 68 -3.38 -8.00 3.25
N LEU A 69 -3.08 -7.18 2.25
CA LEU A 69 -3.23 -7.59 0.85
C LEU A 69 -2.06 -8.42 0.34
N PHE A 70 -0.84 -8.12 0.79
CA PHE A 70 0.38 -8.77 0.29
C PHE A 70 1.30 -9.23 1.43
N PRO A 71 0.83 -10.17 2.27
CA PRO A 71 1.63 -10.62 3.43
C PRO A 71 2.87 -11.42 3.03
N ASN A 72 2.90 -11.93 1.80
CA ASN A 72 3.94 -12.84 1.33
C ASN A 72 4.92 -12.19 0.35
N ALA A 73 4.91 -10.86 0.25
CA ALA A 73 5.88 -10.16 -0.59
C ALA A 73 7.30 -10.45 -0.12
N GLY A 74 8.22 -10.67 -1.05
CA GLY A 74 9.59 -11.00 -0.73
C GLY A 74 10.36 -9.86 -0.06
N HIS A 75 10.07 -8.63 -0.44
CA HIS A 75 10.71 -7.43 0.09
C HIS A 75 9.67 -6.37 0.41
N GLN A 76 9.78 -5.76 1.59
CA GLN A 76 8.90 -4.67 2.00
C GLN A 76 9.74 -3.51 2.50
N PHE A 77 9.46 -2.33 1.94
CA PHE A 77 10.16 -1.10 2.30
C PHE A 77 9.17 0.01 2.62
N THR A 78 9.48 0.83 3.61
CA THR A 78 8.75 2.07 3.83
C THR A 78 9.51 3.22 3.19
N VAL A 79 8.79 4.08 2.50
CA VAL A 79 9.37 5.23 1.80
C VAL A 79 8.69 6.49 2.29
N HIS A 80 9.46 7.34 2.96
CA HIS A 80 8.92 8.55 3.59
C HIS A 80 8.22 9.46 2.60
N ASP A 81 8.78 9.61 1.41
CA ASP A 81 8.24 10.53 0.39
C ASP A 81 6.88 10.09 -0.16
N LEU A 82 6.48 8.85 0.01
CA LEU A 82 5.16 8.39 -0.40
C LEU A 82 4.03 9.00 0.42
N ARG A 83 4.33 9.63 1.56
CA ARG A 83 3.34 10.35 2.35
C ARG A 83 2.69 11.50 1.59
N GLU A 84 3.41 12.09 0.64
CA GLU A 84 2.98 13.26 -0.10
C GLU A 84 2.68 12.96 -1.57
N ALA A 85 2.46 11.68 -1.89
CA ALA A 85 2.25 11.21 -3.26
C ALA A 85 3.41 11.56 -4.21
N GLY A 86 4.58 11.81 -3.67
CA GLY A 86 5.79 11.97 -4.46
C GLY A 86 6.35 10.61 -4.82
N PHE A 87 6.50 10.35 -6.10
CA PHE A 87 7.14 9.12 -6.54
C PHE A 87 8.64 9.32 -6.46
N GLY A 88 9.21 8.94 -5.33
CA GLY A 88 10.65 8.92 -5.18
C GLY A 88 11.31 7.99 -6.19
N VAL A 89 12.61 8.06 -6.25
CA VAL A 89 13.38 7.28 -7.22
C VAL A 89 13.35 5.81 -6.84
N PHE A 90 12.87 4.96 -7.76
CA PHE A 90 12.94 3.51 -7.61
C PHE A 90 14.15 3.00 -8.35
N GLU A 91 15.06 2.39 -7.64
CA GLU A 91 16.15 1.67 -8.26
C GLU A 91 15.80 0.19 -8.25
N ILE A 92 15.22 -0.27 -9.35
CA ILE A 92 14.83 -1.66 -9.53
C ILE A 92 15.86 -2.33 -10.43
N ARG A 93 16.39 -3.46 -9.99
CA ARG A 93 17.57 -4.08 -10.60
C ARG A 93 17.27 -5.30 -11.44
N ASN A 94 16.12 -5.90 -11.30
CA ASN A 94 15.76 -7.11 -12.03
C ASN A 94 15.17 -6.78 -13.38
N ALA A 95 15.27 -7.72 -14.31
CA ALA A 95 14.78 -7.52 -15.68
C ALA A 95 13.24 -7.37 -15.72
N VAL A 96 12.54 -8.09 -14.86
CA VAL A 96 11.09 -7.96 -14.67
C VAL A 96 10.82 -8.03 -13.19
N GLU A 97 10.13 -7.04 -12.66
CA GLU A 97 9.78 -6.99 -11.25
C GLU A 97 8.39 -6.43 -11.08
N THR A 98 7.60 -7.04 -10.20
CA THR A 98 6.27 -6.55 -9.86
C THR A 98 6.35 -5.78 -8.56
N VAL A 99 5.97 -4.52 -8.61
CA VAL A 99 6.12 -3.57 -7.50
C VAL A 99 4.75 -3.05 -7.10
N LEU A 100 4.51 -3.03 -5.80
CA LEU A 100 3.34 -2.41 -5.23
C LEU A 100 3.73 -1.13 -4.50
N LEU A 101 3.01 -0.05 -4.80
CA LEU A 101 3.06 1.18 -4.02
C LEU A 101 1.77 1.31 -3.22
N CYS A 102 1.89 1.32 -1.91
CA CYS A 102 0.75 1.54 -1.02
C CYS A 102 0.84 2.93 -0.40
N ILE A 103 -0.09 3.77 -0.77
CA ILE A 103 -0.09 5.18 -0.35
C ILE A 103 -1.30 5.55 0.50
#